data_c4f7732e500c33995822182835b1e352
#
_entry.id   c4f7732e500c33995822182835b1e352
#
_cell.length_a   1.000
_cell.length_b   1.000
_cell.length_c   1.000
_cell.angle_alpha   90.00
_cell.angle_beta   90.00
_cell.angle_gamma   90.00
#
_symmetry.space_group_name_H-M   'P 1'
#
loop_
_entity.id
_entity.type
_entity.pdbx_description
1 polymer ?
#
loop_
_entity_poly.entity_id
_entity_poly.type
_entity_poly.pdbx_seq_one_letter_code
_entity_poly.pdbx_strand_id
1 'polypeptide(L)'
;SLIRQLELRGMKAEFYMDMIDDYVYYWSLKKKLITDIRAKGLRYETINGNGVTVEKANESVVNLQKTTATMLKILADLKLKEPVPEPESPTDGYL
;
A
#
# COMPACT_ATOMS: atom_id res chain seq x y z
N SER A 1 -30.05 23.21 3.70
CA SER A 1 -29.86 24.37 2.82
C SER A 1 -28.89 24.01 1.69
N LEU A 2 -28.91 24.78 0.67
CA LEU A 2 -28.02 24.55 -0.46
C LEU A 2 -26.58 24.71 -0.08
N ILE A 3 -26.26 25.70 0.74
CA ILE A 3 -24.90 25.92 1.20
C ILE A 3 -24.41 24.71 1.96
N ARG A 4 -25.24 24.19 2.86
CA ARG A 4 -24.88 23.01 3.63
C ARG A 4 -24.61 21.80 2.73
N GLN A 5 -25.44 21.64 1.69
CA GLN A 5 -25.24 20.54 0.76
C GLN A 5 -23.92 20.68 0.00
N LEU A 6 -23.58 21.89 -0.40
CA LEU A 6 -22.31 22.12 -1.10
C LEU A 6 -21.13 21.86 -0.19
N GLU A 7 -21.22 22.26 1.08
CA GLU A 7 -20.19 22.00 2.05
C GLU A 7 -19.99 20.50 2.24
N LEU A 8 -21.08 19.76 2.39
CA LEU A 8 -21.02 18.32 2.57
C LEU A 8 -20.41 17.62 1.37
N ARG A 9 -20.72 18.11 0.15
CA ARG A 9 -20.11 17.55 -1.04
C ARG A 9 -18.60 17.80 -1.08
N GLY A 10 -18.18 18.99 -0.65
CA GLY A 10 -16.76 19.31 -0.59
C GLY A 10 -16.03 18.41 0.39
N MET A 11 -16.62 18.19 1.57
CA MET A 11 -16.03 17.31 2.57
C MET A 11 -15.94 15.89 2.06
N LYS A 12 -16.98 15.44 1.33
CA LYS A 12 -16.97 14.10 0.79
C LYS A 12 -15.90 13.95 -0.29
N ALA A 13 -15.73 14.97 -1.12
CA ALA A 13 -14.73 14.96 -2.16
C ALA A 13 -13.32 14.89 -1.55
N GLU A 14 -13.07 15.67 -0.50
CA GLU A 14 -11.79 15.64 0.17
C GLU A 14 -11.52 14.27 0.78
N PHE A 15 -12.53 13.65 1.37
CA PHE A 15 -12.40 12.34 1.96
C PHE A 15 -11.99 11.32 0.88
N TYR A 16 -12.63 11.36 -0.27
CA TYR A 16 -12.28 10.44 -1.34
C TYR A 16 -10.89 10.71 -1.90
N MET A 17 -10.50 11.98 -2.00
CA MET A 17 -9.14 12.31 -2.46
C MET A 17 -8.09 11.77 -1.50
N ASP A 18 -8.35 11.89 -0.19
CA ASP A 18 -7.43 11.36 0.80
C ASP A 18 -7.31 9.85 0.68
N MET A 19 -8.40 9.15 0.42
CA MET A 19 -8.37 7.71 0.24
C MET A 19 -7.58 7.33 -0.99
N ILE A 20 -7.69 8.08 -2.07
CA ILE A 20 -6.93 7.84 -3.28
C ILE A 20 -5.44 8.06 -3.01
N ASP A 21 -5.10 9.12 -2.28
CA ASP A 21 -3.73 9.39 -1.92
C ASP A 21 -3.14 8.26 -1.07
N ASP A 22 -3.93 7.75 -0.13
CA ASP A 22 -3.51 6.62 0.69
C ASP A 22 -3.27 5.39 -0.17
N TYR A 23 -4.16 5.13 -1.13
CA TYR A 23 -4.00 3.99 -2.01
C TYR A 23 -2.70 4.08 -2.80
N VAL A 24 -2.40 5.26 -3.33
CA VAL A 24 -1.17 5.48 -4.10
C VAL A 24 0.06 5.29 -3.20
N TYR A 25 -0.02 5.75 -1.95
CA TYR A 25 1.05 5.56 -1.00
C TYR A 25 1.30 4.07 -0.75
N TYR A 26 0.24 3.31 -0.49
CA TYR A 26 0.38 1.88 -0.24
C TYR A 26 0.84 1.12 -1.48
N TRP A 27 0.46 1.59 -2.66
CA TRP A 27 0.93 0.99 -3.89
C TRP A 27 2.46 1.11 -4.02
N SER A 28 3.00 2.27 -3.66
CA SER A 28 4.45 2.46 -3.65
C SER A 28 5.12 1.62 -2.57
N LEU A 29 4.51 1.54 -1.39
CA LEU A 29 5.02 0.73 -0.30
C LEU A 29 5.04 -0.74 -0.69
N LYS A 30 3.99 -1.21 -1.35
CA LYS A 30 3.91 -2.59 -1.80
C LYS A 30 5.09 -2.93 -2.71
N LYS A 31 5.44 -2.04 -3.62
CA LYS A 31 6.58 -2.28 -4.52
C LYS A 31 7.88 -2.39 -3.76
N LYS A 32 8.06 -1.57 -2.74
CA LYS A 32 9.27 -1.62 -1.92
C LYS A 32 9.35 -2.92 -1.12
N LEU A 33 8.21 -3.38 -0.61
CA LEU A 33 8.17 -4.64 0.12
C LEU A 33 8.51 -5.81 -0.79
N ILE A 34 7.99 -5.81 -2.00
CA ILE A 34 8.30 -6.85 -2.98
C ILE A 34 9.80 -6.84 -3.31
N THR A 35 10.37 -5.66 -3.49
CA THR A 35 11.80 -5.54 -3.77
C THR A 35 12.63 -6.10 -2.62
N ASP A 36 12.23 -5.80 -1.38
CA ASP A 36 12.93 -6.32 -0.21
C ASP A 36 12.85 -7.84 -0.14
N ILE A 37 11.67 -8.41 -0.41
CA ILE A 37 11.49 -9.85 -0.40
C ILE A 37 12.36 -10.51 -1.47
N ARG A 38 12.45 -9.91 -2.64
CA ARG A 38 13.30 -10.44 -3.70
C ARG A 38 14.77 -10.42 -3.32
N ALA A 39 15.18 -9.40 -2.58
CA ALA A 39 16.57 -9.27 -2.18
C ALA A 39 16.93 -10.20 -1.03
N LYS A 40 16.08 -10.29 -0.01
CA LYS A 40 16.38 -11.05 1.19
C LYS A 40 15.78 -12.44 1.23
N GLY A 41 14.74 -12.68 0.45
CA GLY A 41 14.00 -13.94 0.51
C GLY A 41 13.02 -13.95 1.67
N LEU A 42 12.47 -15.11 1.96
CA LEU A 42 11.48 -15.27 3.02
C LEU A 42 12.12 -15.27 4.40
N ARG A 43 13.37 -15.66 4.47
CA ARG A 43 14.14 -15.70 5.71
C ARG A 43 15.56 -15.22 5.40
N TYR A 44 16.22 -14.69 6.40
CA TYR A 44 17.59 -14.22 6.22
C TYR A 44 18.39 -14.37 7.51
N GLU A 45 19.70 -14.33 7.41
CA GLU A 45 20.57 -14.45 8.55
C GLU A 45 20.98 -13.08 9.05
N THR A 46 21.09 -12.94 10.35
CA THR A 46 21.58 -11.73 10.98
C THR A 46 22.36 -12.10 12.21
N ILE A 47 23.07 -11.16 12.78
CA ILE A 47 23.86 -11.38 13.99
C ILE A 47 23.13 -10.73 15.15
N ASN A 48 22.83 -11.52 16.20
CA ASN A 48 22.11 -11.00 17.35
C ASN A 48 23.03 -10.22 18.29
N GLY A 49 22.47 -9.74 19.39
CA GLY A 49 23.23 -8.96 20.37
C GLY A 49 24.38 -9.69 21.02
N ASN A 50 24.40 -11.01 20.97
CA ASN A 50 25.48 -11.80 21.54
C ASN A 50 26.52 -12.23 20.49
N GLY A 51 26.42 -11.70 19.30
CA GLY A 51 27.35 -12.01 18.23
C GLY A 51 27.10 -13.35 17.56
N VAL A 52 25.93 -13.94 17.78
CA VAL A 52 25.61 -15.24 17.21
C VAL A 52 24.75 -15.05 15.97
N THR A 53 25.05 -15.79 14.92
CA THR A 53 24.24 -15.75 13.70
C THR A 53 22.93 -16.47 13.95
N VAL A 54 21.84 -15.79 13.64
CA VAL A 54 20.50 -16.36 13.78
C VAL A 54 19.74 -16.13 12.50
N GLU A 55 18.75 -16.98 12.25
CA GLU A 55 17.89 -16.84 11.09
C GLU A 55 16.59 -16.15 11.50
N LYS A 56 16.14 -15.21 10.70
CA LYS A 56 14.92 -14.48 10.97
C LYS A 56 13.98 -14.54 9.78
N ALA A 57 12.68 -14.54 10.08
CA ALA A 57 11.68 -14.38 9.03
C ALA A 57 11.75 -12.94 8.50
N ASN A 58 11.55 -12.80 7.22
CA ASN A 58 11.51 -11.48 6.62
C ASN A 58 10.14 -10.85 6.88
N GLU A 59 10.12 -9.82 7.72
CA GLU A 59 8.88 -9.15 8.09
C GLU A 59 8.16 -8.52 6.91
N SER A 60 8.86 -8.26 5.83
CA SER A 60 8.23 -7.70 4.65
C SER A 60 7.15 -8.61 4.07
N VAL A 61 7.24 -9.92 4.33
CA VAL A 61 6.22 -10.87 3.86
C VAL A 61 4.87 -10.58 4.52
N VAL A 62 4.86 -10.46 5.85
CA VAL A 62 3.64 -10.15 6.59
C VAL A 62 3.17 -8.74 6.26
N ASN A 63 4.10 -7.80 6.18
CA ASN A 63 3.75 -6.42 5.85
C ASN A 63 3.17 -6.30 4.46
N LEU A 64 3.62 -7.12 3.52
CA LEU A 64 3.04 -7.13 2.18
C LEU A 64 1.59 -7.62 2.23
N GLN A 65 1.31 -8.65 3.02
CA GLN A 65 -0.05 -9.14 3.16
C GLN A 65 -0.96 -8.07 3.75
N LYS A 66 -0.48 -7.37 4.79
CA LYS A 66 -1.25 -6.30 5.42
C LYS A 66 -1.49 -5.14 4.48
N THR A 67 -0.48 -4.78 3.70
CA THR A 67 -0.58 -3.68 2.74
C THR A 67 -1.59 -4.03 1.65
N THR A 68 -1.54 -5.25 1.13
CA THR A 68 -2.48 -5.69 0.10
C THR A 68 -3.91 -5.69 0.64
N ALA A 69 -4.12 -6.15 1.87
CA ALA A 69 -5.43 -6.14 2.48
C ALA A 69 -5.97 -4.72 2.66
N THR A 70 -5.10 -3.80 3.06
CA THR A 70 -5.47 -2.39 3.22
C THR A 70 -5.86 -1.78 1.87
N MET A 71 -5.10 -2.08 0.82
CA MET A 71 -5.40 -1.58 -0.52
C MET A 71 -6.75 -2.09 -1.02
N LEU A 72 -7.05 -3.37 -0.78
CA LEU A 72 -8.34 -3.93 -1.18
C LEU A 72 -9.48 -3.28 -0.42
N LYS A 73 -9.27 -2.95 0.85
CA LYS A 73 -10.28 -2.28 1.64
C LYS A 73 -10.53 -0.87 1.12
N ILE A 74 -9.49 -0.16 0.76
CA ILE A 74 -9.64 1.20 0.19
C ILE A 74 -10.44 1.12 -1.10
N LEU A 75 -10.13 0.16 -1.98
CA LEU A 75 -10.88 0.00 -3.22
C LEU A 75 -12.35 -0.30 -2.94
N ALA A 76 -12.63 -1.13 -1.95
CA ALA A 76 -14.00 -1.44 -1.59
C ALA A 76 -14.73 -0.20 -1.06
N ASP A 77 -14.04 0.60 -0.24
CA ASP A 77 -14.63 1.81 0.31
C ASP A 77 -14.87 2.86 -0.77
N LEU A 78 -14.02 2.89 -1.79
CA LEU A 78 -14.21 3.76 -2.93
C LEU A 78 -15.25 3.19 -3.90
N LYS A 79 -15.68 1.94 -3.67
CA LYS A 79 -16.64 1.25 -4.53
C LYS A 79 -16.15 1.10 -5.96
N LEU A 80 -14.83 0.91 -6.10
CA LEU A 80 -14.23 0.70 -7.40
C LEU A 80 -14.03 -0.79 -7.61
N LYS A 81 -14.28 -1.26 -8.81
CA LYS A 81 -14.07 -2.66 -9.15
C LYS A 81 -12.72 -2.89 -9.77
N GLU A 82 -12.07 -1.84 -10.19
CA GLU A 82 -10.77 -1.91 -10.81
C GLU A 82 -9.82 -0.97 -10.10
N PRO A 83 -8.54 -1.22 -10.17
CA PRO A 83 -7.56 -0.35 -9.52
C PRO A 83 -7.66 1.06 -10.03
N VAL A 84 -7.28 2.00 -9.19
CA VAL A 84 -7.20 3.40 -9.60
C VAL A 84 -6.14 3.51 -10.68
N PRO A 85 -6.46 4.16 -11.81
CA PRO A 85 -5.48 4.28 -12.89
C PRO A 85 -4.26 5.04 -12.42
N GLU A 86 -3.07 4.55 -12.82
CA GLU A 86 -1.91 5.27 -12.52
C GLU A 86 -1.77 6.37 -13.46
N PRO A 87 -1.06 7.38 -13.10
CA PRO A 87 -0.72 8.45 -13.98
C PRO A 87 0.11 7.85 -15.03
N GLU A 88 -0.11 8.22 -16.18
CA GLU A 88 0.55 7.83 -17.27
C GLU A 88 1.83 7.24 -17.15
N SER A 89 2.06 6.21 -16.95
CA SER A 89 3.30 5.58 -16.90
C SER A 89 3.41 4.63 -17.98
N PRO A 90 4.37 4.76 -18.67
CA PRO A 90 4.48 3.95 -19.80
C PRO A 90 4.66 2.55 -19.48
N THR A 91 5.14 2.15 -18.54
CA THR A 91 5.36 0.90 -18.45
C THR A 91 4.64 0.29 -17.64
N ASP A 92 4.35 0.05 -17.19
CA ASP A 92 3.82 -0.47 -16.39
C ASP A 92 4.27 -1.33 -15.68
N GLY A 93 4.63 -1.22 -15.26
CA GLY A 93 5.24 -1.70 -14.35
C GLY A 93 4.78 -2.75 -13.57
N TYR A 94 3.98 -3.24 -13.75
CA TYR A 94 3.55 -4.14 -13.07
C TYR A 94 3.97 -5.21 -13.40
N LEU A 95 4.31 -5.56 -13.62
CA LEU A 95 4.65 -6.53 -13.78
C LEU A 95 5.21 -6.91 -13.38
#